data_003c3049c7965c5847bab1cfceea3bd4
#
_entry.id   003c3049c7965c5847bab1cfceea3bd4
#
_cell.length_a   1.000
_cell.length_b   1.000
_cell.length_c   1.000
_cell.angle_alpha   90.00
_cell.angle_beta   90.00
_cell.angle_gamma   90.00
#
_symmetry.space_group_name_H-M   'P 1'
#
loop_
_entity.id
_entity.type
_entity.pdbx_description
1 polymer ?
#
loop_
_entity_poly.entity_id
_entity_poly.type
_entity_poly.pdbx_seq_one_letter_code
_entity_poly.pdbx_strand_id
1 'polypeptide(L)'
;MHRKVVPDIVNQQKIELLSASTTVRVAARNMADRHIGAILVGQGRRLQGIFTERDVLTRVVARGLDPDTTTLATVMTPDPDTVGPDDLALEVLERLRASGYRHLPVVDDGKVVGIVSIRDLYAAAKRELEEDLQQREAFIFDTGYGTG
;
A
#
# COMPACT_ATOMS: atom_id res chain seq x y z
N MET A 1 1.20 -13.78 15.24
CA MET A 1 0.46 -13.49 14.01
C MET A 1 -0.48 -12.30 14.11
N HIS A 2 -0.04 -11.22 14.72
CA HIS A 2 -0.91 -10.08 14.98
C HIS A 2 -0.23 -8.77 14.62
N ARG A 3 0.53 -8.77 13.51
CA ARG A 3 1.15 -7.54 13.04
C ARG A 3 0.09 -6.55 12.59
N LYS A 4 0.19 -5.35 13.11
CA LYS A 4 -0.68 -4.24 12.71
C LYS A 4 -0.08 -3.51 11.53
N VAL A 5 -0.93 -2.86 10.74
CA VAL A 5 -0.48 -2.00 9.65
C VAL A 5 0.50 -0.95 10.19
N VAL A 6 0.16 -0.30 11.30
CA VAL A 6 1.07 0.62 11.99
C VAL A 6 1.32 0.09 13.40
N PRO A 7 2.57 -0.03 13.86
CA PRO A 7 3.82 0.37 13.19
C PRO A 7 4.53 -0.74 12.40
N ASP A 8 3.95 -1.93 12.31
CA ASP A 8 4.68 -3.12 11.89
C ASP A 8 4.97 -3.16 10.37
N ILE A 9 4.07 -2.60 9.56
CA ILE A 9 4.23 -2.54 8.10
C ILE A 9 4.60 -1.13 7.67
N VAL A 10 3.87 -0.14 8.16
CA VAL A 10 4.08 1.29 7.87
C VAL A 10 4.57 1.96 9.13
N ASN A 11 5.75 2.56 9.08
CA ASN A 11 6.32 3.25 10.23
C ASN A 11 7.02 4.52 9.76
N GLN A 12 6.50 5.66 10.19
CA GLN A 12 7.08 6.98 9.91
C GLN A 12 7.32 7.26 8.42
N GLN A 13 6.39 6.82 7.57
CA GLN A 13 6.47 7.17 6.15
C GLN A 13 6.31 8.67 5.95
N LYS A 14 7.12 9.23 5.06
CA LYS A 14 6.88 10.57 4.54
C LYS A 14 5.79 10.47 3.48
N ILE A 15 4.62 10.98 3.80
CA ILE A 15 3.50 10.97 2.87
C ILE A 15 3.35 12.35 2.26
N GLU A 16 3.41 12.38 0.94
CA GLU A 16 3.13 13.58 0.15
C GLU A 16 1.91 13.29 -0.74
N LEU A 17 0.89 14.11 -0.58
CA LEU A 17 -0.27 14.05 -1.44
C LEU A 17 -0.10 15.06 -2.58
N LEU A 18 -0.32 14.60 -3.82
CA LEU A 18 -0.34 15.50 -4.96
C LEU A 18 -1.72 16.10 -5.12
N SER A 19 -1.78 17.35 -5.59
CA SER A 19 -3.03 18.01 -5.90
C SER A 19 -3.75 17.32 -7.05
N ALA A 20 -5.08 17.30 -7.01
CA ALA A 20 -5.90 16.75 -8.08
C ALA A 20 -5.72 17.49 -9.42
N SER A 21 -5.22 18.73 -9.40
CA SER A 21 -4.89 19.51 -10.60
C SER A 21 -3.53 19.16 -11.20
N THR A 22 -2.74 18.32 -10.53
CA THR A 22 -1.45 17.83 -11.04
C THR A 22 -1.66 17.02 -12.32
N THR A 23 -0.79 17.20 -13.31
CA THR A 23 -0.87 16.44 -14.55
C THR A 23 -0.36 15.01 -14.35
N VAL A 24 -0.83 14.11 -15.21
CA VAL A 24 -0.34 12.73 -15.25
C VAL A 24 1.17 12.68 -15.47
N ARG A 25 1.72 13.57 -16.32
CA ARG A 25 3.17 13.61 -16.57
C ARG A 25 3.96 13.85 -15.29
N VAL A 26 3.55 14.82 -14.49
CA VAL A 26 4.22 15.12 -13.21
C VAL A 26 4.10 13.94 -12.25
N ALA A 27 2.92 13.33 -12.15
CA ALA A 27 2.71 12.17 -11.30
C ALA A 27 3.56 10.97 -11.73
N ALA A 28 3.62 10.71 -13.04
CA ALA A 28 4.40 9.62 -13.60
C ALA A 28 5.90 9.79 -13.32
N ARG A 29 6.43 11.01 -13.48
CA ARG A 29 7.81 11.32 -13.15
C ARG A 29 8.10 11.12 -11.67
N ASN A 30 7.17 11.55 -10.82
CA ASN A 30 7.29 11.36 -9.37
C ASN A 30 7.39 9.86 -9.02
N MET A 31 6.51 9.04 -9.60
CA MET A 31 6.55 7.59 -9.39
C MET A 31 7.85 6.97 -9.90
N ALA A 32 8.29 7.34 -11.08
CA ALA A 32 9.51 6.81 -11.69
C ALA A 32 10.75 7.19 -10.88
N ASP A 33 10.88 8.44 -10.50
CA ASP A 33 12.05 8.93 -9.76
C ASP A 33 12.15 8.34 -8.35
N ARG A 34 11.01 8.10 -7.73
CA ARG A 34 10.95 7.54 -6.37
C ARG A 34 10.82 6.02 -6.35
N HIS A 35 10.74 5.37 -7.47
CA HIS A 35 10.55 3.92 -7.60
C HIS A 35 9.32 3.43 -6.82
N ILE A 36 8.23 4.15 -6.92
CA ILE A 36 6.95 3.81 -6.28
C ILE A 36 5.88 3.57 -7.34
N GLY A 37 4.90 2.73 -7.02
CA GLY A 37 3.85 2.33 -7.95
C GLY A 37 2.51 3.02 -7.74
N ALA A 38 2.41 3.92 -6.77
CA ALA A 38 1.15 4.59 -6.45
C ALA A 38 1.40 5.96 -5.83
N ILE A 39 0.47 6.88 -6.10
CA ILE A 39 0.47 8.23 -5.56
C ILE A 39 -0.89 8.50 -4.93
N LEU A 40 -0.89 9.12 -3.77
CA LEU A 40 -2.10 9.60 -3.14
C LEU A 40 -2.38 11.04 -3.57
N VAL A 41 -3.65 11.30 -3.83
CA VAL A 41 -4.13 12.60 -4.33
C VAL A 41 -4.98 13.24 -3.25
N GLY A 42 -4.72 14.50 -2.96
CA GLY A 42 -5.50 15.22 -1.96
C GLY A 42 -4.94 16.58 -1.63
N GLN A 43 -5.46 17.17 -0.57
CA GLN A 43 -5.03 18.47 -0.04
C GLN A 43 -4.59 18.31 1.41
N GLY A 44 -3.39 18.79 1.74
CA GLY A 44 -2.81 18.59 3.06
C GLY A 44 -2.65 17.10 3.34
N ARG A 45 -3.39 16.57 4.32
CA ARG A 45 -3.44 15.14 4.62
C ARG A 45 -4.80 14.52 4.32
N ARG A 46 -5.68 15.28 3.66
CA ARG A 46 -7.03 14.83 3.32
C ARG A 46 -7.03 14.11 1.99
N LEU A 47 -7.34 12.82 2.03
CA LEU A 47 -7.36 11.98 0.84
C LEU A 47 -8.53 12.29 -0.07
N GLN A 48 -8.28 12.42 -1.37
CA GLN A 48 -9.29 12.55 -2.40
C GLN A 48 -9.29 11.37 -3.37
N GLY A 49 -8.14 10.78 -3.62
CA GLY A 49 -8.04 9.70 -4.58
C GLY A 49 -6.70 8.99 -4.54
N ILE A 50 -6.57 7.96 -5.37
CA ILE A 50 -5.32 7.24 -5.59
C ILE A 50 -5.08 7.08 -7.09
N PHE A 51 -3.83 7.20 -7.49
CA PHE A 51 -3.40 7.05 -8.88
C PHE A 51 -2.18 6.15 -8.94
N THR A 52 -2.27 5.09 -9.74
CA THR A 52 -1.25 4.03 -9.78
C THR A 52 -0.57 3.95 -11.15
N GLU A 53 0.56 3.24 -11.22
CA GLU A 53 1.22 2.97 -12.49
C GLU A 53 0.33 2.18 -13.44
N ARG A 54 -0.54 1.30 -12.92
CA ARG A 54 -1.53 0.61 -13.75
C ARG A 54 -2.52 1.61 -14.37
N ASP A 55 -2.90 2.65 -13.64
CA ASP A 55 -3.80 3.69 -14.15
C ASP A 55 -3.15 4.48 -15.29
N VAL A 56 -1.84 4.70 -15.25
CA VAL A 56 -1.13 5.31 -16.36
C VAL A 56 -1.34 4.48 -17.63
N LEU A 57 -1.19 3.17 -17.52
CA LEU A 57 -1.38 2.27 -18.65
C LEU A 57 -2.84 2.21 -19.12
N THR A 58 -3.76 1.95 -18.19
CA THR A 58 -5.13 1.59 -18.54
C THR A 58 -6.03 2.80 -18.77
N ARG A 59 -5.78 3.92 -18.08
CA ARG A 59 -6.66 5.09 -18.13
C ARG A 59 -6.09 6.26 -18.92
N VAL A 60 -4.80 6.24 -19.23
CA VAL A 60 -4.13 7.31 -19.97
C VAL A 60 -3.61 6.79 -21.31
N VAL A 61 -2.63 5.91 -21.29
CA VAL A 61 -1.97 5.44 -22.52
C VAL A 61 -2.94 4.66 -23.39
N ALA A 62 -3.64 3.66 -22.83
CA ALA A 62 -4.57 2.83 -23.60
C ALA A 62 -5.77 3.62 -24.16
N ARG A 63 -6.11 4.74 -23.55
CA ARG A 63 -7.21 5.61 -24.00
C ARG A 63 -6.75 6.77 -24.87
N GLY A 64 -5.46 6.86 -25.15
CA GLY A 64 -4.91 7.93 -26.00
C GLY A 64 -4.97 9.34 -25.41
N LEU A 65 -5.00 9.44 -24.08
CA LEU A 65 -5.00 10.75 -23.42
C LEU A 65 -3.58 11.31 -23.37
N ASP A 66 -3.49 12.63 -23.46
CA ASP A 66 -2.22 13.34 -23.36
C ASP A 66 -1.83 13.51 -21.90
N PRO A 67 -0.72 12.90 -21.44
CA PRO A 67 -0.30 13.01 -20.05
C PRO A 67 0.08 14.45 -19.64
N ASP A 68 0.42 15.32 -20.59
CA ASP A 68 0.81 16.70 -20.28
C ASP A 68 -0.39 17.61 -20.01
N THR A 69 -1.59 17.21 -20.43
CA THR A 69 -2.80 18.01 -20.25
C THR A 69 -3.86 17.31 -19.41
N THR A 70 -3.74 16.01 -19.17
CA THR A 70 -4.68 15.26 -18.36
C THR A 70 -4.35 15.42 -16.88
N THR A 71 -5.34 15.83 -16.07
CA THR A 71 -5.16 15.99 -14.62
C THR A 71 -5.50 14.72 -13.87
N LEU A 72 -4.93 14.58 -12.68
CA LEU A 72 -5.20 13.42 -11.82
C LEU A 72 -6.68 13.32 -11.45
N ALA A 73 -7.36 14.45 -11.28
CA ALA A 73 -8.80 14.47 -10.99
C ALA A 73 -9.63 13.65 -11.96
N THR A 74 -9.23 13.60 -13.23
CA THR A 74 -10.00 12.94 -14.30
C THR A 74 -9.70 11.46 -14.43
N VAL A 75 -8.57 10.98 -13.93
CA VAL A 75 -8.11 9.61 -14.14
C VAL A 75 -7.81 8.83 -12.85
N MET A 76 -7.78 9.50 -11.71
CA MET A 76 -7.59 8.83 -10.42
C MET A 76 -8.81 7.99 -10.05
N THR A 77 -8.64 7.06 -9.10
CA THR A 77 -9.76 6.44 -8.41
C THR A 77 -10.16 7.35 -7.26
N PRO A 78 -11.35 7.97 -7.31
CA PRO A 78 -11.82 8.83 -6.22
C PRO A 78 -12.29 7.99 -5.03
N ASP A 79 -12.21 8.56 -3.83
CA ASP A 79 -12.66 7.91 -2.60
C ASP A 79 -12.22 6.44 -2.49
N PRO A 80 -10.92 6.16 -2.55
CA PRO A 80 -10.46 4.77 -2.54
C PRO A 80 -10.73 4.11 -1.20
N ASP A 81 -10.78 2.78 -1.22
CA ASP A 81 -10.80 2.00 0.02
C ASP A 81 -9.56 2.32 0.85
N THR A 82 -9.73 2.39 2.16
CA THR A 82 -8.66 2.70 3.09
C THR A 82 -8.58 1.64 4.20
N VAL A 83 -7.46 1.64 4.89
CA VAL A 83 -7.28 0.82 6.09
C VAL A 83 -6.89 1.72 7.25
N GLY A 84 -7.20 1.27 8.47
CA GLY A 84 -6.78 1.96 9.67
C GLY A 84 -5.43 1.47 10.17
N PRO A 85 -4.78 2.26 11.06
CA PRO A 85 -3.46 1.87 11.59
C PRO A 85 -3.50 0.60 12.43
N ASP A 86 -4.62 0.31 13.08
CA ASP A 86 -4.78 -0.87 13.94
C ASP A 86 -5.26 -2.12 13.19
N ASP A 87 -5.56 -2.00 11.91
CA ASP A 87 -5.97 -3.16 11.12
C ASP A 87 -4.84 -4.19 11.07
N LEU A 88 -5.21 -5.46 11.09
CA LEU A 88 -4.24 -6.54 11.07
C LEU A 88 -3.74 -6.81 9.65
N ALA A 89 -2.44 -6.99 9.52
CA ALA A 89 -1.79 -7.14 8.20
C ALA A 89 -2.38 -8.28 7.38
N LEU A 90 -2.68 -9.42 8.00
CA LEU A 90 -3.26 -10.57 7.28
C LEU A 90 -4.67 -10.29 6.77
N GLU A 91 -5.48 -9.55 7.53
CA GLU A 91 -6.82 -9.17 7.08
C GLU A 91 -6.75 -8.21 5.90
N VAL A 92 -5.82 -7.25 5.95
CA VAL A 92 -5.60 -6.31 4.85
C VAL A 92 -5.13 -7.04 3.60
N LEU A 93 -4.22 -8.01 3.76
CA LEU A 93 -3.75 -8.84 2.65
C LEU A 93 -4.90 -9.59 1.97
N GLU A 94 -5.81 -10.17 2.74
CA GLU A 94 -6.98 -10.84 2.20
C GLU A 94 -7.90 -9.87 1.45
N ARG A 95 -8.09 -8.67 1.97
CA ARG A 95 -8.87 -7.63 1.28
C ARG A 95 -8.26 -7.25 -0.06
N LEU A 96 -6.94 -7.10 -0.12
CA LEU A 96 -6.24 -6.80 -1.37
C LEU A 96 -6.36 -7.94 -2.38
N ARG A 97 -6.21 -9.18 -1.91
CA ARG A 97 -6.39 -10.35 -2.78
C ARG A 97 -7.78 -10.41 -3.39
N ALA A 98 -8.81 -10.19 -2.58
CA ALA A 98 -10.20 -10.26 -3.02
C ALA A 98 -10.56 -9.14 -4.01
N SER A 99 -10.03 -7.94 -3.80
CA SER A 99 -10.37 -6.77 -4.60
C SER A 99 -9.52 -6.59 -5.86
N GLY A 100 -8.35 -7.21 -5.91
CA GLY A 100 -7.39 -7.01 -6.99
C GLY A 100 -6.57 -5.71 -6.88
N TYR A 101 -6.79 -4.91 -5.86
CA TYR A 101 -5.96 -3.73 -5.60
C TYR A 101 -4.58 -4.16 -5.10
N ARG A 102 -3.58 -3.34 -5.38
CA ARG A 102 -2.19 -3.59 -4.94
C ARG A 102 -1.71 -2.61 -3.89
N HIS A 103 -2.46 -1.55 -3.66
CA HIS A 103 -2.11 -0.47 -2.73
C HIS A 103 -3.36 -0.01 -2.02
N LEU A 104 -3.24 0.27 -0.72
CA LEU A 104 -4.31 0.89 0.07
C LEU A 104 -3.74 2.03 0.91
N PRO A 105 -4.40 3.19 0.91
CA PRO A 105 -4.03 4.27 1.83
C PRO A 105 -4.34 3.88 3.26
N VAL A 106 -3.48 4.31 4.17
CA VAL A 106 -3.69 4.17 5.62
C VAL A 106 -4.16 5.51 6.15
N VAL A 107 -5.34 5.52 6.76
CA VAL A 107 -5.97 6.74 7.26
C VAL A 107 -6.23 6.59 8.76
N ASP A 108 -5.85 7.60 9.52
CA ASP A 108 -6.06 7.69 10.97
C ASP A 108 -6.72 9.03 11.27
N ASP A 109 -7.91 8.96 11.86
CA ASP A 109 -8.69 10.16 12.24
C ASP A 109 -8.84 11.14 11.06
N GLY A 110 -9.19 10.59 9.90
CA GLY A 110 -9.43 11.38 8.68
C GLY A 110 -8.17 11.87 7.96
N LYS A 111 -6.99 11.54 8.47
CA LYS A 111 -5.71 11.97 7.90
C LYS A 111 -4.92 10.79 7.37
N VAL A 112 -4.32 10.97 6.20
CA VAL A 112 -3.43 9.96 5.63
C VAL A 112 -2.16 9.87 6.46
N VAL A 113 -1.82 8.66 6.88
CA VAL A 113 -0.60 8.38 7.65
C VAL A 113 0.35 7.45 6.90
N GLY A 114 -0.07 6.84 5.81
CA GLY A 114 0.78 5.96 5.04
C GLY A 114 0.06 5.35 3.85
N ILE A 115 0.78 4.46 3.19
CA ILE A 115 0.26 3.61 2.12
C ILE A 115 0.87 2.22 2.31
N VAL A 116 0.05 1.19 2.17
CA VAL A 116 0.54 -0.19 2.19
C VAL A 116 0.42 -0.80 0.81
N SER A 117 1.43 -1.57 0.41
CA SER A 117 1.40 -2.33 -0.82
C SER A 117 1.20 -3.82 -0.53
N ILE A 118 0.66 -4.55 -1.51
CA ILE A 118 0.53 -6.01 -1.40
C ILE A 118 1.91 -6.66 -1.22
N ARG A 119 2.96 -6.08 -1.81
CA ARG A 119 4.33 -6.57 -1.66
C ARG A 119 4.80 -6.48 -0.21
N ASP A 120 4.53 -5.35 0.47
CA ASP A 120 4.90 -5.16 1.88
C ASP A 120 4.17 -6.15 2.78
N LEU A 121 2.90 -6.41 2.49
CA LEU A 121 2.10 -7.35 3.25
C LEU A 121 2.56 -8.80 3.06
N TYR A 122 2.91 -9.19 1.84
CA TYR A 122 3.48 -10.52 1.60
C TYR A 122 4.82 -10.70 2.32
N ALA A 123 5.67 -9.69 2.31
CA ALA A 123 6.95 -9.74 3.02
C ALA A 123 6.75 -9.91 4.53
N ALA A 124 5.76 -9.20 5.10
CA ALA A 124 5.43 -9.33 6.52
C ALA A 124 4.84 -10.71 6.84
N ALA A 125 3.94 -11.22 6.00
CA ALA A 125 3.34 -12.54 6.17
C ALA A 125 4.40 -13.64 6.12
N LYS A 126 5.34 -13.53 5.19
CA LYS A 126 6.44 -14.47 5.07
C LYS A 126 7.31 -14.50 6.34
N ARG A 127 7.63 -13.33 6.88
CA ARG A 127 8.41 -13.22 8.11
C ARG A 127 7.67 -13.84 9.29
N GLU A 128 6.36 -13.60 9.42
CA GLU A 128 5.56 -14.20 10.49
C GLU A 128 5.57 -15.73 10.40
N LEU A 129 5.43 -16.29 9.20
CA LEU A 129 5.48 -17.74 9.01
C LEU A 129 6.85 -18.32 9.37
N GLU A 130 7.93 -17.64 9.00
CA GLU A 130 9.28 -18.07 9.35
C GLU A 130 9.50 -18.02 10.86
N GLU A 131 9.05 -16.98 11.53
CA GLU A 131 9.13 -16.86 12.98
C GLU A 131 8.33 -17.97 13.68
N ASP A 132 7.11 -18.26 13.23
CA ASP A 132 6.28 -19.33 13.77
C ASP A 132 6.96 -20.70 13.62
N LEU A 133 7.57 -20.96 12.48
CA LEU A 133 8.30 -22.20 12.25
C LEU A 133 9.50 -22.33 13.19
N GLN A 134 10.26 -21.26 13.36
CA GLN A 134 11.39 -21.24 14.29
C GLN A 134 10.94 -21.48 15.72
N GLN A 135 9.85 -20.88 16.15
CA GLN A 135 9.30 -21.10 17.48
C GLN A 135 8.84 -22.54 17.68
N ARG A 136 8.22 -23.15 16.69
CA ARG A 136 7.82 -24.56 16.75
C ARG A 136 9.01 -25.48 16.81
N GLU A 137 10.03 -25.24 16.03
CA GLU A 137 11.28 -26.02 16.06
C GLU A 137 11.96 -25.90 17.41
N ALA A 138 12.09 -24.70 17.96
CA ALA A 138 12.66 -24.46 19.26
C ALA A 138 11.88 -25.21 20.36
N PHE A 139 10.54 -25.16 20.29
CA PHE A 139 9.68 -25.86 21.24
C PHE A 139 9.89 -27.36 21.18
N ILE A 140 10.00 -27.95 20.00
CA ILE A 140 10.24 -29.38 19.81
C ILE A 140 11.57 -29.78 20.41
N PHE A 141 12.64 -29.04 20.16
CA PHE A 141 13.95 -29.31 20.72
C PHE A 141 13.99 -29.14 22.24
N ASP A 142 13.36 -28.06 22.75
CA ASP A 142 13.36 -27.79 24.19
C ASP A 142 12.56 -28.81 24.99
N THR A 143 11.58 -29.47 24.40
CA THR A 143 10.77 -30.49 25.05
C THR A 143 11.37 -31.89 24.96
N GLY A 144 12.58 -32.02 24.39
CA GLY A 144 13.26 -33.30 24.29
C GLY A 144 12.88 -34.15 23.09
N TYR A 145 12.03 -33.63 22.22
CA TYR A 145 11.61 -34.37 21.04
C TYR A 145 12.75 -34.64 20.06
N GLY A 146 13.72 -33.75 20.03
CA GLY A 146 14.88 -33.90 19.19
C GLY A 146 16.08 -34.51 19.85
N THR A 147 15.97 -34.87 21.12
CA THR A 147 17.10 -35.42 21.92
C THR A 147 17.03 -36.93 22.07
N GLY A 148 16.13 -37.51 21.39
CA GLY A 148 15.89 -38.93 21.45
C GLY A 148 17.12 -39.80 21.29
#